data_e4394351ec8ab19bac11c3b9f242e285
#
_entry.id   e4394351ec8ab19bac11c3b9f242e285
#
_cell.length_a   1.000
_cell.length_b   1.000
_cell.length_c   1.000
_cell.angle_alpha   90.00
_cell.angle_beta   90.00
_cell.angle_gamma   90.00
#
_symmetry.space_group_name_H-M   'P 1'
#
loop_
_entity.id
_entity.type
_entity.pdbx_description
1 polymer ?
#
loop_
_entity_poly.entity_id
_entity_poly.type
_entity_poly.pdbx_seq_one_letter_code
_entity_poly.pdbx_strand_id
1 'polypeptide(L)'
;ENEGKSMAAGAAMAVVGWWTGFKLGGYICLEIAERLQISGVEQYWQITFIFLMAIIVLSNIGLSFIPESNKERFQKISDTDSSNANLESLVKASVLFLAVGGLCWWIGQFFDKVWFTNSGLIFILVAIFFHIASYDIKQFGKDYFTSRLFFYLNNVLANPLGSFFKNNGTKIAISILAFVFLFKIGEAFLGRMSLVFYKEIGFTKGDIAIYSKALGWITTIVFTLIGGAIAMRSGIVKTLIIAGIAMAGTNILFSVLAWAGPSKGLFALAVILDDLAAAFATVAFVAFISLLVDRS
;
A
#
# COMPACT_ATOMS: atom_id res chain seq x y z
N GLU A 1 0.08 19.18 19.87
CA GLU A 1 -0.42 18.00 20.62
C GLU A 1 -1.79 17.53 20.10
N ASN A 2 -2.70 18.42 19.74
CA ASN A 2 -4.01 18.06 19.21
C ASN A 2 -3.98 17.50 17.79
N GLU A 3 -3.07 17.95 16.95
CA GLU A 3 -2.89 17.43 15.57
C GLU A 3 -2.51 15.94 15.56
N GLY A 4 -1.53 15.54 16.36
CA GLY A 4 -1.12 14.15 16.46
C GLY A 4 -2.23 13.22 16.94
N LYS A 5 -3.11 13.70 17.81
CA LYS A 5 -4.27 12.93 18.29
C LYS A 5 -5.32 12.75 17.20
N SER A 6 -5.63 13.81 16.45
CA SER A 6 -6.60 13.73 15.34
C SER A 6 -6.08 12.85 14.19
N MET A 7 -4.79 12.90 13.89
CA MET A 7 -4.15 12.03 12.89
C MET A 7 -4.19 10.56 13.30
N ALA A 8 -3.90 10.24 14.56
CA ALA A 8 -3.97 8.87 15.04
C ALA A 8 -5.41 8.31 15.00
N ALA A 9 -6.40 9.14 15.33
CA ALA A 9 -7.80 8.75 15.22
C ALA A 9 -8.23 8.54 13.77
N GLY A 10 -7.89 9.46 12.87
CA GLY A 10 -8.14 9.33 11.43
C GLY A 10 -7.46 8.09 10.83
N ALA A 11 -6.20 7.83 11.21
CA ALA A 11 -5.47 6.64 10.81
C ALA A 11 -6.16 5.35 11.28
N ALA A 12 -6.63 5.30 12.54
CA ALA A 12 -7.36 4.15 13.05
C ALA A 12 -8.63 3.86 12.26
N MET A 13 -9.43 4.90 11.94
CA MET A 13 -10.65 4.74 11.14
C MET A 13 -10.36 4.27 9.72
N ALA A 14 -9.33 4.82 9.06
CA ALA A 14 -8.91 4.39 7.73
C ALA A 14 -8.45 2.92 7.73
N VAL A 15 -7.70 2.50 8.75
CA VAL A 15 -7.23 1.12 8.92
C VAL A 15 -8.39 0.17 9.19
N VAL A 16 -9.37 0.55 10.01
CA VAL A 16 -10.61 -0.24 10.22
C VAL A 16 -11.35 -0.46 8.89
N GLY A 17 -11.54 0.59 8.10
CA GLY A 17 -12.18 0.49 6.78
C GLY A 17 -11.42 -0.44 5.83
N TRP A 18 -10.11 -0.28 5.74
CA TRP A 18 -9.22 -1.12 4.93
C TRP A 18 -9.32 -2.60 5.29
N TRP A 19 -9.12 -2.92 6.57
CA TRP A 19 -9.13 -4.31 7.03
C TRP A 19 -10.52 -4.94 6.97
N THR A 20 -11.59 -4.17 7.18
CA THR A 20 -12.97 -4.63 7.00
C THR A 20 -13.19 -5.05 5.54
N GLY A 21 -12.85 -4.21 4.59
CA GLY A 21 -12.95 -4.55 3.16
C GLY A 21 -12.14 -5.77 2.79
N PHE A 22 -10.91 -5.87 3.29
CA PHE A 22 -10.00 -6.97 2.95
C PHE A 22 -10.38 -8.31 3.63
N LYS A 23 -10.59 -8.31 4.95
CA LYS A 23 -10.81 -9.56 5.70
C LYS A 23 -12.25 -10.05 5.61
N LEU A 24 -13.24 -9.16 5.81
CA LEU A 24 -14.66 -9.53 5.70
C LEU A 24 -15.01 -9.90 4.27
N GLY A 25 -14.56 -9.13 3.28
CA GLY A 25 -14.74 -9.48 1.87
C GLY A 25 -14.10 -10.83 1.53
N GLY A 26 -12.88 -11.07 2.01
CA GLY A 26 -12.19 -12.34 1.83
C GLY A 26 -12.91 -13.52 2.50
N TYR A 27 -13.48 -13.33 3.69
CA TYR A 27 -14.30 -14.34 4.37
C TYR A 27 -15.54 -14.70 3.54
N ILE A 28 -16.32 -13.68 3.16
CA ILE A 28 -17.56 -13.87 2.38
C ILE A 28 -17.27 -14.62 1.07
N CYS A 29 -16.21 -14.24 0.36
CA CYS A 29 -15.84 -14.88 -0.89
C CYS A 29 -15.44 -16.35 -0.73
N LEU A 30 -14.64 -16.67 0.27
CA LEU A 30 -14.23 -18.03 0.54
C LEU A 30 -15.41 -18.90 0.97
N GLU A 31 -16.30 -18.38 1.80
CA GLU A 31 -17.51 -19.05 2.26
C GLU A 31 -18.47 -19.33 1.10
N ILE A 32 -18.71 -18.37 0.21
CA ILE A 32 -19.52 -18.54 -1.00
C ILE A 32 -18.91 -19.62 -1.89
N ALA A 33 -17.60 -19.52 -2.16
CA ALA A 33 -16.92 -20.48 -3.03
C ALA A 33 -16.95 -21.91 -2.46
N GLU A 34 -16.81 -22.06 -1.14
CA GLU A 34 -16.88 -23.37 -0.48
C GLU A 34 -18.28 -23.95 -0.53
N ARG A 35 -19.33 -23.19 -0.21
CA ARG A 35 -20.73 -23.64 -0.28
C ARG A 35 -21.15 -24.04 -1.67
N LEU A 36 -20.80 -23.23 -2.69
CA LEU A 36 -21.08 -23.57 -4.08
C LEU A 36 -20.36 -24.83 -4.54
N GLN A 37 -19.10 -25.02 -4.13
CA GLN A 37 -18.34 -26.22 -4.41
C GLN A 37 -18.97 -27.48 -3.78
N ILE A 38 -19.38 -27.39 -2.51
CA ILE A 38 -20.06 -28.49 -1.81
C ILE A 38 -21.40 -28.82 -2.47
N SER A 39 -22.10 -27.79 -2.98
CA SER A 39 -23.38 -27.99 -3.71
C SER A 39 -23.21 -28.55 -5.13
N GLY A 40 -21.98 -28.88 -5.55
CA GLY A 40 -21.70 -29.49 -6.86
C GLY A 40 -21.70 -28.48 -8.02
N VAL A 41 -21.63 -27.20 -7.77
CA VAL A 41 -21.57 -26.16 -8.83
C VAL A 41 -20.17 -26.12 -9.40
N GLU A 42 -19.98 -26.52 -10.66
CA GLU A 42 -18.64 -26.52 -11.32
C GLU A 42 -18.06 -25.12 -11.48
N GLN A 43 -18.92 -24.12 -11.71
CA GLN A 43 -18.51 -22.72 -11.98
C GLN A 43 -18.51 -21.84 -10.71
N TYR A 44 -18.18 -22.39 -9.55
CA TYR A 44 -18.27 -21.69 -8.27
C TYR A 44 -17.36 -20.45 -8.18
N TRP A 45 -16.20 -20.45 -8.82
CA TRP A 45 -15.33 -19.26 -8.87
C TRP A 45 -15.92 -18.14 -9.70
N GLN A 46 -16.52 -18.44 -10.86
CA GLN A 46 -17.14 -17.43 -11.72
C GLN A 46 -18.27 -16.70 -10.97
N ILE A 47 -19.13 -17.47 -10.28
CA ILE A 47 -20.23 -16.89 -9.49
C ILE A 47 -19.68 -16.03 -8.35
N THR A 48 -18.62 -16.48 -7.66
CA THR A 48 -17.99 -15.72 -6.59
C THR A 48 -17.40 -14.40 -7.10
N PHE A 49 -16.76 -14.39 -8.28
CA PHE A 49 -16.23 -13.15 -8.86
C PHE A 49 -17.32 -12.20 -9.35
N ILE A 50 -18.46 -12.71 -9.87
CA ILE A 50 -19.62 -11.88 -10.23
C ILE A 50 -20.19 -11.20 -8.97
N PHE A 51 -20.28 -11.94 -7.86
CA PHE A 51 -20.70 -11.36 -6.58
C PHE A 51 -19.76 -10.26 -6.09
N LEU A 52 -18.43 -10.45 -6.19
CA LEU A 52 -17.45 -9.42 -5.88
C LEU A 52 -17.62 -8.18 -6.77
N MET A 53 -17.84 -8.37 -8.06
CA MET A 53 -18.10 -7.27 -8.98
C MET A 53 -19.32 -6.47 -8.55
N ALA A 54 -20.41 -7.13 -8.16
CA ALA A 54 -21.61 -6.45 -7.66
C ALA A 54 -21.33 -5.61 -6.41
N ILE A 55 -20.55 -6.11 -5.46
CA ILE A 55 -20.12 -5.36 -4.27
C ILE A 55 -19.33 -4.11 -4.66
N ILE A 56 -18.39 -4.23 -5.61
CA ILE A 56 -17.58 -3.08 -6.07
C ILE A 56 -18.46 -2.02 -6.71
N VAL A 57 -19.42 -2.42 -7.55
CA VAL A 57 -20.37 -1.49 -8.18
C VAL A 57 -21.21 -0.77 -7.13
N LEU A 58 -21.76 -1.50 -6.16
CA LEU A 58 -22.52 -0.89 -5.06
C LEU A 58 -21.68 0.07 -4.23
N SER A 59 -20.43 -0.26 -3.96
CA SER A 59 -19.50 0.62 -3.25
C SER A 59 -19.23 1.91 -4.02
N ASN A 60 -19.07 1.84 -5.34
CA ASN A 60 -18.90 3.03 -6.18
C ASN A 60 -20.15 3.91 -6.23
N ILE A 61 -21.35 3.29 -6.27
CA ILE A 61 -22.61 4.02 -6.15
C ILE A 61 -22.67 4.72 -4.79
N GLY A 62 -22.32 4.04 -3.69
CA GLY A 62 -22.26 4.64 -2.35
C GLY A 62 -21.27 5.81 -2.29
N LEU A 63 -20.10 5.69 -2.93
CA LEU A 63 -19.11 6.76 -2.99
C LEU A 63 -19.63 8.02 -3.70
N SER A 64 -20.48 7.87 -4.71
CA SER A 64 -21.05 9.01 -5.45
C SER A 64 -21.94 9.92 -4.60
N PHE A 65 -22.42 9.44 -3.45
CA PHE A 65 -23.20 10.26 -2.51
C PHE A 65 -22.35 11.04 -1.50
N ILE A 66 -21.03 10.79 -1.46
CA ILE A 66 -20.13 11.49 -0.53
C ILE A 66 -19.72 12.81 -1.17
N PRO A 67 -20.00 13.97 -0.53
CA PRO A 67 -19.56 15.25 -1.05
C PRO A 67 -18.03 15.35 -1.01
N GLU A 68 -17.41 15.78 -2.12
CA GLU A 68 -15.98 16.07 -2.15
C GLU A 68 -15.65 17.20 -1.18
N SER A 69 -14.88 16.90 -0.14
CA SER A 69 -14.36 17.93 0.75
C SER A 69 -13.13 18.59 0.10
N ASN A 70 -13.23 19.91 -0.14
CA ASN A 70 -12.15 20.80 -0.58
C ASN A 70 -11.75 20.77 -2.06
N LYS A 71 -12.66 21.13 -2.95
CA LYS A 71 -12.28 21.60 -4.31
C LYS A 71 -11.26 22.75 -4.26
N GLU A 72 -11.34 23.64 -3.27
CA GLU A 72 -10.42 24.77 -3.09
C GLU A 72 -8.96 24.34 -2.78
N ARG A 73 -8.75 23.24 -2.08
CA ARG A 73 -7.40 22.75 -1.77
C ARG A 73 -6.72 22.17 -3.01
N PHE A 74 -7.47 21.48 -3.86
CA PHE A 74 -6.96 20.96 -5.15
C PHE A 74 -6.74 22.08 -6.16
N GLN A 75 -7.58 23.09 -6.20
CA GLN A 75 -7.37 24.27 -7.04
C GLN A 75 -6.13 25.07 -6.62
N LYS A 76 -5.90 25.25 -5.33
CA LYS A 76 -4.73 25.96 -4.80
C LYS A 76 -3.39 25.24 -5.09
N ILE A 77 -3.40 23.90 -5.13
CA ILE A 77 -2.24 23.08 -5.56
C ILE A 77 -2.00 23.22 -7.07
N SER A 78 -3.06 23.36 -7.87
CA SER A 78 -2.97 23.57 -9.32
C SER A 78 -2.41 24.95 -9.69
N ASP A 79 -2.68 25.99 -8.89
CA ASP A 79 -2.28 27.36 -9.18
C ASP A 79 -0.92 27.75 -8.60
N THR A 80 -0.40 26.97 -7.63
CA THR A 80 0.89 27.23 -7.00
C THR A 80 2.00 26.58 -7.82
N ASP A 81 2.79 27.40 -8.48
CA ASP A 81 4.10 27.10 -9.12
C ASP A 81 4.16 26.12 -10.32
N SER A 82 3.27 26.24 -11.27
CA SER A 82 3.55 25.68 -12.60
C SER A 82 4.58 26.50 -13.42
N SER A 83 5.19 27.54 -12.85
CA SER A 83 5.98 28.49 -13.64
C SER A 83 7.45 28.13 -13.86
N ASN A 84 8.01 27.18 -13.10
CA ASN A 84 9.44 26.85 -13.14
C ASN A 84 9.77 25.38 -13.39
N ALA A 85 8.95 24.67 -14.17
CA ALA A 85 9.45 23.42 -14.74
C ALA A 85 10.59 23.76 -15.70
N ASN A 86 11.82 23.69 -15.20
CA ASN A 86 13.02 23.96 -15.97
C ASN A 86 13.06 22.97 -17.13
N LEU A 87 12.85 23.45 -18.36
CA LEU A 87 12.96 22.63 -19.57
C LEU A 87 14.27 21.84 -19.59
N GLU A 88 15.32 22.45 -19.05
CA GLU A 88 16.63 21.83 -18.89
C GLU A 88 16.61 20.61 -17.97
N SER A 89 15.81 20.63 -16.89
CA SER A 89 15.67 19.49 -15.99
C SER A 89 14.95 18.31 -16.65
N LEU A 90 13.97 18.58 -17.52
CA LEU A 90 13.29 17.57 -18.32
C LEU A 90 14.20 16.86 -19.32
N VAL A 91 15.00 17.64 -20.03
CA VAL A 91 15.98 17.09 -20.98
C VAL A 91 17.02 16.26 -20.22
N LYS A 92 17.52 16.74 -19.08
CA LYS A 92 18.46 15.98 -18.24
C LYS A 92 17.83 14.68 -17.71
N ALA A 93 16.57 14.72 -17.27
CA ALA A 93 15.84 13.53 -16.82
C ALA A 93 15.65 12.52 -17.97
N SER A 94 15.28 12.98 -19.17
CA SER A 94 15.12 12.09 -20.34
C SER A 94 16.43 11.39 -20.69
N VAL A 95 17.55 12.10 -20.67
CA VAL A 95 18.88 11.51 -20.94
C VAL A 95 19.27 10.50 -19.86
N LEU A 96 19.00 10.81 -18.58
CA LEU A 96 19.27 9.89 -17.48
C LEU A 96 18.45 8.60 -17.59
N PHE A 97 17.15 8.71 -17.87
CA PHE A 97 16.28 7.54 -18.06
C PHE A 97 16.66 6.72 -19.29
N LEU A 98 17.11 7.35 -20.37
CA LEU A 98 17.66 6.65 -21.54
C LEU A 98 18.93 5.87 -21.19
N ALA A 99 19.85 6.48 -20.45
CA ALA A 99 21.09 5.82 -20.05
C ALA A 99 20.82 4.62 -19.12
N VAL A 100 19.99 4.81 -18.10
CA VAL A 100 19.60 3.73 -17.16
C VAL A 100 18.82 2.64 -17.89
N GLY A 101 17.88 3.01 -18.77
CA GLY A 101 17.09 2.06 -19.54
C GLY A 101 17.92 1.24 -20.51
N GLY A 102 18.85 1.88 -21.20
CA GLY A 102 19.80 1.21 -22.09
C GLY A 102 20.72 0.24 -21.35
N LEU A 103 21.20 0.65 -20.17
CA LEU A 103 22.04 -0.20 -19.31
C LEU A 103 21.25 -1.42 -18.79
N CYS A 104 20.05 -1.22 -18.28
CA CYS A 104 19.18 -2.32 -17.82
C CYS A 104 18.84 -3.28 -18.96
N TRP A 105 18.52 -2.75 -20.14
CA TRP A 105 18.23 -3.56 -21.32
C TRP A 105 19.45 -4.39 -21.75
N TRP A 106 20.63 -3.76 -21.77
CA TRP A 106 21.88 -4.43 -22.12
C TRP A 106 22.24 -5.55 -21.10
N ILE A 107 22.11 -5.25 -19.80
CA ILE A 107 22.30 -6.25 -18.74
C ILE A 107 21.30 -7.42 -18.91
N GLY A 108 20.04 -7.11 -19.22
CA GLY A 108 19.01 -8.11 -19.46
C GLY A 108 19.34 -9.06 -20.60
N GLN A 109 19.88 -8.52 -21.69
CA GLN A 109 20.34 -9.31 -22.85
C GLN A 109 21.59 -10.13 -22.52
N PHE A 110 22.55 -9.54 -21.79
CA PHE A 110 23.82 -10.21 -21.47
C PHE A 110 23.64 -11.39 -20.50
N PHE A 111 22.74 -11.26 -19.51
CA PHE A 111 22.46 -12.30 -18.51
C PHE A 111 21.22 -13.14 -18.81
N ASP A 112 20.59 -12.97 -19.96
CA ASP A 112 19.34 -13.65 -20.35
C ASP A 112 18.24 -13.52 -19.28
N LYS A 113 18.08 -12.31 -18.73
CA LYS A 113 17.10 -12.00 -17.68
C LYS A 113 16.00 -11.11 -18.22
N VAL A 114 14.88 -11.71 -18.60
CA VAL A 114 13.71 -11.03 -19.15
C VAL A 114 13.22 -9.87 -18.27
N TRP A 115 13.37 -9.97 -16.95
CA TRP A 115 12.95 -8.90 -16.04
C TRP A 115 13.77 -7.62 -16.23
N PHE A 116 15.09 -7.72 -16.37
CA PHE A 116 15.95 -6.56 -16.65
C PHE A 116 15.68 -5.96 -18.02
N THR A 117 15.44 -6.79 -19.03
CA THR A 117 15.10 -6.35 -20.39
C THR A 117 13.78 -5.54 -20.38
N ASN A 118 12.76 -6.06 -19.72
CA ASN A 118 11.46 -5.37 -19.62
C ASN A 118 11.56 -4.07 -18.81
N SER A 119 12.33 -4.06 -17.71
CA SER A 119 12.59 -2.86 -16.93
C SER A 119 13.30 -1.79 -17.77
N GLY A 120 14.28 -2.20 -18.58
CA GLY A 120 14.98 -1.32 -19.50
C GLY A 120 14.04 -0.66 -20.52
N LEU A 121 13.12 -1.42 -21.10
CA LEU A 121 12.12 -0.89 -22.03
C LEU A 121 11.19 0.13 -21.35
N ILE A 122 10.76 -0.11 -20.11
CA ILE A 122 9.94 0.84 -19.33
C ILE A 122 10.68 2.16 -19.13
N PHE A 123 11.97 2.13 -18.74
CA PHE A 123 12.76 3.34 -18.58
C PHE A 123 12.94 4.10 -19.89
N ILE A 124 13.14 3.40 -21.01
CA ILE A 124 13.23 4.00 -22.35
C ILE A 124 11.91 4.68 -22.71
N LEU A 125 10.75 4.04 -22.47
CA LEU A 125 9.44 4.65 -22.74
C LEU A 125 9.20 5.89 -21.89
N VAL A 126 9.60 5.87 -20.63
CA VAL A 126 9.55 7.03 -19.72
C VAL A 126 10.45 8.16 -20.26
N ALA A 127 11.64 7.85 -20.72
CA ALA A 127 12.55 8.83 -21.32
C ALA A 127 11.96 9.47 -22.59
N ILE A 128 11.35 8.68 -23.46
CA ILE A 128 10.66 9.17 -24.66
C ILE A 128 9.51 10.10 -24.27
N PHE A 129 8.73 9.73 -23.26
CA PHE A 129 7.66 10.58 -22.75
C PHE A 129 8.18 11.94 -22.26
N PHE A 130 9.26 11.97 -21.45
CA PHE A 130 9.87 13.21 -20.97
C PHE A 130 10.41 14.06 -22.13
N HIS A 131 10.98 13.41 -23.15
CA HIS A 131 11.49 14.11 -24.33
C HIS A 131 10.36 14.75 -25.15
N ILE A 132 9.28 14.02 -25.41
CA ILE A 132 8.09 14.55 -26.10
C ILE A 132 7.46 15.67 -25.28
N ALA A 133 7.29 15.51 -23.97
CA ALA A 133 6.74 16.56 -23.11
C ALA A 133 7.59 17.84 -23.13
N SER A 134 8.92 17.72 -23.16
CA SER A 134 9.82 18.88 -23.26
C SER A 134 9.69 19.61 -24.61
N TYR A 135 9.51 18.86 -25.69
CA TYR A 135 9.28 19.41 -27.02
C TYR A 135 7.94 20.13 -27.10
N ASP A 136 6.87 19.49 -26.61
CA ASP A 136 5.52 20.04 -26.64
C ASP A 136 5.39 21.30 -25.80
N ILE A 137 6.04 21.35 -24.61
CA ILE A 137 6.06 22.54 -23.76
C ILE A 137 6.74 23.70 -24.49
N LYS A 138 7.81 23.43 -25.24
CA LYS A 138 8.54 24.45 -26.00
C LYS A 138 7.76 24.97 -27.20
N GLN A 139 7.07 24.07 -27.92
CA GLN A 139 6.40 24.36 -29.20
C GLN A 139 4.96 24.86 -29.02
N PHE A 140 4.18 24.23 -28.14
CA PHE A 140 2.73 24.41 -28.01
C PHE A 140 2.30 24.99 -26.64
N GLY A 141 3.25 25.15 -25.71
CA GLY A 141 2.95 25.64 -24.38
C GLY A 141 2.33 24.60 -23.43
N LYS A 142 1.73 25.10 -22.32
CA LYS A 142 1.25 24.26 -21.21
C LYS A 142 -0.08 23.54 -21.49
N ASP A 143 -0.83 23.95 -22.49
CA ASP A 143 -2.19 23.46 -22.72
C ASP A 143 -2.24 22.18 -23.55
N TYR A 144 -1.12 21.74 -24.08
CA TYR A 144 -1.05 20.48 -24.83
C TYR A 144 -1.16 19.28 -23.91
N PHE A 145 -1.73 18.17 -24.41
CA PHE A 145 -2.05 16.99 -23.58
C PHE A 145 -0.81 16.43 -22.85
N THR A 146 0.30 16.25 -23.54
CA THR A 146 1.55 15.72 -22.94
C THR A 146 2.14 16.69 -21.91
N SER A 147 2.07 18.00 -22.18
CA SER A 147 2.47 19.04 -21.25
C SER A 147 1.60 19.02 -20.00
N ARG A 148 0.28 18.94 -20.14
CA ARG A 148 -0.67 18.85 -19.02
C ARG A 148 -0.43 17.60 -18.19
N LEU A 149 -0.24 16.45 -18.81
CA LEU A 149 0.06 15.20 -18.13
C LEU A 149 1.38 15.29 -17.37
N PHE A 150 2.41 15.88 -17.99
CA PHE A 150 3.70 16.11 -17.32
C PHE A 150 3.55 17.00 -16.10
N PHE A 151 2.91 18.17 -16.22
CA PHE A 151 2.67 19.06 -15.08
C PHE A 151 1.88 18.39 -13.98
N TYR A 152 0.88 17.60 -14.32
CA TYR A 152 0.13 16.79 -13.35
C TYR A 152 1.04 15.82 -12.61
N LEU A 153 1.84 15.01 -13.33
CA LEU A 153 2.78 14.07 -12.73
C LEU A 153 3.85 14.76 -11.89
N ASN A 154 4.36 15.90 -12.36
CA ASN A 154 5.34 16.68 -11.61
C ASN A 154 4.76 17.20 -10.29
N ASN A 155 3.54 17.70 -10.29
CA ASN A 155 2.87 18.18 -9.09
C ASN A 155 2.50 17.05 -8.11
N VAL A 156 2.12 15.88 -8.64
CA VAL A 156 1.69 14.73 -7.82
C VAL A 156 2.88 13.93 -7.27
N LEU A 157 3.98 13.84 -8.03
CA LEU A 157 5.12 12.98 -7.68
C LEU A 157 6.41 13.76 -7.38
N ALA A 158 6.86 14.58 -8.32
CA ALA A 158 8.20 15.19 -8.21
C ALA A 158 8.26 16.31 -7.16
N ASN A 159 7.24 17.17 -7.11
CA ASN A 159 7.22 18.28 -6.14
C ASN A 159 7.11 17.78 -4.68
N PRO A 160 6.21 16.84 -4.33
CA PRO A 160 6.17 16.29 -2.97
C PRO A 160 7.46 15.58 -2.58
N LEU A 161 8.05 14.78 -3.49
CA LEU A 161 9.33 14.14 -3.24
C LEU A 161 10.45 15.16 -3.05
N GLY A 162 10.53 16.16 -3.94
CA GLY A 162 11.52 17.24 -3.84
C GLY A 162 11.40 18.02 -2.53
N SER A 163 10.19 18.37 -2.12
CA SER A 163 9.91 19.04 -0.85
C SER A 163 10.32 18.18 0.34
N PHE A 164 9.99 16.88 0.30
CA PHE A 164 10.36 15.94 1.35
C PHE A 164 11.88 15.86 1.56
N PHE A 165 12.65 15.76 0.47
CA PHE A 165 14.12 15.76 0.54
C PHE A 165 14.69 17.09 0.97
N LYS A 166 14.12 18.21 0.50
CA LYS A 166 14.56 19.56 0.85
C LYS A 166 14.33 19.88 2.33
N ASN A 167 13.15 19.52 2.85
CA ASN A 167 12.76 19.84 4.22
C ASN A 167 13.43 18.97 5.28
N ASN A 168 13.67 17.70 4.98
CA ASN A 168 14.27 16.73 5.92
C ASN A 168 15.78 16.56 5.74
N GLY A 169 16.36 17.03 4.64
CA GLY A 169 17.74 16.74 4.25
C GLY A 169 17.90 15.31 3.73
N THR A 170 18.82 15.10 2.80
CA THR A 170 18.96 13.85 2.05
C THR A 170 19.18 12.62 2.96
N LYS A 171 20.00 12.75 4.00
CA LYS A 171 20.33 11.64 4.91
C LYS A 171 19.12 11.15 5.68
N ILE A 172 18.35 12.08 6.26
CA ILE A 172 17.15 11.76 7.05
C ILE A 172 16.05 11.23 6.12
N ALA A 173 15.84 11.86 4.97
CA ALA A 173 14.86 11.44 3.98
C ALA A 173 15.09 10.01 3.50
N ILE A 174 16.34 9.64 3.17
CA ILE A 174 16.69 8.26 2.79
C ILE A 174 16.47 7.30 3.96
N SER A 175 16.83 7.68 5.19
CA SER A 175 16.59 6.83 6.37
C SER A 175 15.11 6.56 6.60
N ILE A 176 14.25 7.57 6.44
CA ILE A 176 12.79 7.43 6.53
C ILE A 176 12.26 6.50 5.43
N LEU A 177 12.69 6.71 4.18
CA LEU A 177 12.27 5.86 3.05
C LEU A 177 12.73 4.41 3.24
N ALA A 178 13.97 4.20 3.68
CA ALA A 178 14.48 2.86 3.99
C ALA A 178 13.68 2.19 5.11
N PHE A 179 13.37 2.93 6.18
CA PHE A 179 12.51 2.43 7.26
C PHE A 179 11.12 2.04 6.74
N VAL A 180 10.45 2.93 5.99
CA VAL A 180 9.13 2.67 5.40
C VAL A 180 9.15 1.41 4.53
N PHE A 181 10.17 1.29 3.67
CA PHE A 181 10.34 0.13 2.80
C PHE A 181 10.55 -1.17 3.58
N LEU A 182 11.50 -1.19 4.51
CA LEU A 182 11.81 -2.37 5.31
C LEU A 182 10.65 -2.80 6.20
N PHE A 183 9.95 -1.84 6.78
CA PHE A 183 8.77 -2.10 7.60
C PHE A 183 7.65 -2.75 6.78
N LYS A 184 7.36 -2.21 5.61
CA LYS A 184 6.28 -2.71 4.73
C LYS A 184 6.63 -4.00 4.00
N ILE A 185 7.89 -4.26 3.69
CA ILE A 185 8.27 -5.50 3.02
C ILE A 185 8.01 -6.73 3.90
N GLY A 186 8.29 -6.64 5.21
CA GLY A 186 8.02 -7.71 6.17
C GLY A 186 6.52 -8.04 6.26
N GLU A 187 5.68 -7.02 6.40
CA GLU A 187 4.22 -7.17 6.44
C GLU A 187 3.65 -7.74 5.14
N ALA A 188 4.13 -7.24 3.99
CA ALA A 188 3.67 -7.69 2.68
C ALA A 188 4.05 -9.15 2.40
N PHE A 189 5.25 -9.56 2.81
CA PHE A 189 5.72 -10.93 2.66
C PHE A 189 4.87 -11.90 3.48
N LEU A 190 4.67 -11.62 4.75
CA LEU A 190 3.84 -12.43 5.63
C LEU A 190 2.40 -12.53 5.10
N GLY A 191 1.81 -11.40 4.71
CA GLY A 191 0.43 -11.37 4.18
C GLY A 191 0.22 -12.19 2.91
N ARG A 192 1.24 -12.35 2.07
CA ARG A 192 1.17 -13.17 0.85
C ARG A 192 1.47 -14.65 1.11
N MET A 193 2.49 -14.92 1.92
CA MET A 193 2.94 -16.29 2.19
C MET A 193 2.05 -17.03 3.19
N SER A 194 1.36 -16.35 4.07
CA SER A 194 0.51 -16.95 5.10
C SER A 194 -0.55 -17.91 4.53
N LEU A 195 -1.19 -17.55 3.42
CA LEU A 195 -2.21 -18.42 2.79
C LEU A 195 -1.61 -19.71 2.25
N VAL A 196 -0.44 -19.65 1.63
CA VAL A 196 0.29 -20.83 1.14
C VAL A 196 0.69 -21.69 2.32
N PHE A 197 1.29 -21.09 3.34
CA PHE A 197 1.70 -21.73 4.57
C PHE A 197 0.55 -22.48 5.29
N TYR A 198 -0.61 -21.86 5.44
CA TYR A 198 -1.77 -22.54 6.06
C TYR A 198 -2.23 -23.77 5.28
N LYS A 199 -2.20 -23.70 3.95
CA LYS A 199 -2.53 -24.84 3.10
C LYS A 199 -1.50 -25.97 3.19
N GLU A 200 -0.21 -25.62 3.25
CA GLU A 200 0.88 -26.59 3.37
C GLU A 200 0.84 -27.34 4.70
N ILE A 201 0.48 -26.65 5.80
CA ILE A 201 0.28 -27.32 7.10
C ILE A 201 -0.93 -28.27 7.11
N GLY A 202 -1.89 -28.09 6.19
CA GLY A 202 -3.06 -28.96 6.07
C GLY A 202 -4.38 -28.35 6.55
N PHE A 203 -4.46 -27.02 6.74
CA PHE A 203 -5.73 -26.35 7.04
C PHE A 203 -6.65 -26.32 5.81
N THR A 204 -7.93 -26.56 6.04
CA THR A 204 -8.97 -26.47 5.00
C THR A 204 -9.26 -25.02 4.63
N LYS A 205 -9.95 -24.81 3.49
CA LYS A 205 -10.42 -23.47 3.10
C LYS A 205 -11.35 -22.87 4.16
N GLY A 206 -12.23 -23.68 4.75
CA GLY A 206 -13.13 -23.29 5.84
C GLY A 206 -12.37 -22.89 7.10
N ASP A 207 -11.34 -23.65 7.50
CA ASP A 207 -10.50 -23.26 8.65
C ASP A 207 -9.84 -21.90 8.41
N ILE A 208 -9.29 -21.68 7.21
CA ILE A 208 -8.67 -20.40 6.86
C ILE A 208 -9.71 -19.26 6.84
N ALA A 209 -10.91 -19.51 6.32
CA ALA A 209 -11.99 -18.53 6.33
C ALA A 209 -12.39 -18.13 7.76
N ILE A 210 -12.56 -19.09 8.64
CA ILE A 210 -12.97 -18.84 10.02
C ILE A 210 -11.84 -18.17 10.82
N TYR A 211 -10.65 -18.79 10.88
CA TYR A 211 -9.59 -18.32 11.78
C TYR A 211 -8.81 -17.12 11.22
N SER A 212 -8.39 -17.18 9.95
CA SER A 212 -7.58 -16.08 9.39
C SER A 212 -8.43 -14.89 8.92
N LYS A 213 -9.67 -15.12 8.47
CA LYS A 213 -10.50 -14.03 7.92
C LYS A 213 -11.55 -13.53 8.91
N ALA A 214 -12.48 -14.38 9.38
CA ALA A 214 -13.55 -13.94 10.28
C ALA A 214 -13.02 -13.55 11.67
N LEU A 215 -12.29 -14.44 12.34
CA LEU A 215 -11.68 -14.15 13.63
C LEU A 215 -10.67 -12.99 13.49
N GLY A 216 -9.79 -13.07 12.49
CA GLY A 216 -8.83 -12.04 12.21
C GLY A 216 -9.45 -10.67 11.89
N TRP A 217 -10.65 -10.60 11.29
CA TRP A 217 -11.36 -9.35 11.09
C TRP A 217 -11.77 -8.71 12.42
N ILE A 218 -12.40 -9.49 13.31
CA ILE A 218 -12.84 -9.00 14.63
C ILE A 218 -11.65 -8.51 15.46
N THR A 219 -10.59 -9.33 15.54
CA THR A 219 -9.39 -8.99 16.31
C THR A 219 -8.69 -7.75 15.76
N THR A 220 -8.55 -7.65 14.45
CA THR A 220 -7.92 -6.47 13.83
C THR A 220 -8.70 -5.19 14.11
N ILE A 221 -10.04 -5.19 14.04
CA ILE A 221 -10.84 -4.00 14.35
C ILE A 221 -10.64 -3.59 15.82
N VAL A 222 -10.82 -4.52 16.75
CA VAL A 222 -10.68 -4.25 18.18
C VAL A 222 -9.28 -3.70 18.49
N PHE A 223 -8.24 -4.36 18.02
CA PHE A 223 -6.87 -3.94 18.27
C PHE A 223 -6.45 -2.68 17.52
N THR A 224 -7.04 -2.38 16.37
CA THR A 224 -6.85 -1.11 15.67
C THR A 224 -7.36 0.06 16.50
N LEU A 225 -8.55 -0.07 17.09
CA LEU A 225 -9.11 0.98 17.95
C LEU A 225 -8.29 1.16 19.23
N ILE A 226 -7.88 0.06 19.87
CA ILE A 226 -7.00 0.10 21.05
C ILE A 226 -5.64 0.69 20.68
N GLY A 227 -5.05 0.27 19.56
CA GLY A 227 -3.77 0.78 19.05
C GLY A 227 -3.80 2.28 18.76
N GLY A 228 -4.90 2.77 18.17
CA GLY A 228 -5.14 4.20 17.96
C GLY A 228 -5.17 4.96 19.30
N ALA A 229 -5.88 4.45 20.29
CA ALA A 229 -5.94 5.05 21.63
C ALA A 229 -4.57 5.06 22.33
N ILE A 230 -3.78 3.99 22.19
CA ILE A 230 -2.42 3.90 22.74
C ILE A 230 -1.50 4.89 22.02
N ALA A 231 -1.55 4.95 20.67
CA ALA A 231 -0.73 5.88 19.88
C ALA A 231 -0.99 7.34 20.25
N MET A 232 -2.25 7.71 20.53
CA MET A 232 -2.62 9.05 21.01
C MET A 232 -2.03 9.38 22.39
N ARG A 233 -1.87 8.39 23.27
CA ARG A 233 -1.37 8.60 24.64
C ARG A 233 0.15 8.49 24.74
N SER A 234 0.74 7.49 24.11
CA SER A 234 2.15 7.13 24.26
C SER A 234 3.07 7.79 23.23
N GLY A 235 2.48 8.40 22.19
CA GLY A 235 3.20 8.96 21.04
C GLY A 235 3.41 7.93 19.91
N ILE A 236 3.37 8.45 18.69
CA ILE A 236 3.32 7.63 17.45
C ILE A 236 4.61 6.82 17.27
N VAL A 237 5.78 7.45 17.40
CA VAL A 237 7.08 6.78 17.17
C VAL A 237 7.32 5.66 18.18
N LYS A 238 7.01 5.91 19.46
CA LYS A 238 7.17 4.90 20.51
C LYS A 238 6.26 3.70 20.28
N THR A 239 5.00 3.95 19.91
CA THR A 239 4.03 2.90 19.56
C THR A 239 4.50 2.10 18.36
N LEU A 240 5.07 2.75 17.34
CA LEU A 240 5.58 2.10 16.12
C LEU A 240 6.76 1.15 16.44
N ILE A 241 7.69 1.56 17.29
CA ILE A 241 8.82 0.71 17.71
C ILE A 241 8.33 -0.53 18.47
N ILE A 242 7.44 -0.33 19.46
CA ILE A 242 6.88 -1.43 20.26
C ILE A 242 6.11 -2.41 19.35
N ALA A 243 5.28 -1.89 18.45
CA ALA A 243 4.52 -2.69 17.51
C ALA A 243 5.42 -3.47 16.54
N GLY A 244 6.51 -2.86 16.06
CA GLY A 244 7.49 -3.54 15.20
C GLY A 244 8.18 -4.71 15.90
N ILE A 245 8.57 -4.53 17.16
CA ILE A 245 9.15 -5.61 18.00
C ILE A 245 8.11 -6.73 18.22
N ALA A 246 6.85 -6.36 18.51
CA ALA A 246 5.77 -7.33 18.67
C ALA A 246 5.52 -8.12 17.40
N MET A 247 5.48 -7.47 16.22
CA MET A 247 5.35 -8.15 14.92
C MET A 247 6.49 -9.14 14.66
N ALA A 248 7.72 -8.79 14.99
CA ALA A 248 8.85 -9.72 14.89
C ALA A 248 8.68 -10.92 15.82
N GLY A 249 8.17 -10.69 17.04
CA GLY A 249 7.90 -11.74 18.02
C GLY A 249 6.77 -12.70 17.60
N THR A 250 5.69 -12.20 16.97
CA THR A 250 4.56 -13.04 16.55
C THR A 250 4.95 -14.01 15.44
N ASN A 251 5.96 -13.71 14.63
CA ASN A 251 6.48 -14.65 13.62
C ASN A 251 6.99 -15.97 14.23
N ILE A 252 7.42 -15.95 15.49
CA ILE A 252 7.82 -17.16 16.22
C ILE A 252 6.62 -18.11 16.38
N LEU A 253 5.42 -17.58 16.58
CA LEU A 253 4.21 -18.40 16.70
C LEU A 253 3.88 -19.16 15.41
N PHE A 254 4.12 -18.57 14.25
CA PHE A 254 3.96 -19.28 12.97
C PHE A 254 5.00 -20.39 12.82
N SER A 255 6.22 -20.19 13.32
CA SER A 255 7.25 -21.25 13.37
C SER A 255 6.82 -22.39 14.29
N VAL A 256 6.26 -22.08 15.45
CA VAL A 256 5.71 -23.10 16.39
C VAL A 256 4.53 -23.82 15.75
N LEU A 257 3.64 -23.11 15.04
CA LEU A 257 2.52 -23.70 14.31
C LEU A 257 3.01 -24.66 13.20
N ALA A 258 4.07 -24.30 12.48
CA ALA A 258 4.69 -25.16 11.47
C ALA A 258 5.19 -26.47 12.08
N TRP A 259 5.78 -26.40 13.27
CA TRP A 259 6.30 -27.57 13.99
C TRP A 259 5.21 -28.43 14.61
N ALA A 260 4.16 -27.81 15.18
CA ALA A 260 3.06 -28.50 15.86
C ALA A 260 2.05 -29.13 14.89
N GLY A 261 2.02 -28.70 13.61
CA GLY A 261 1.03 -29.15 12.63
C GLY A 261 -0.31 -28.43 12.74
N PRO A 262 -1.41 -28.97 12.14
CA PRO A 262 -2.69 -28.28 11.96
C PRO A 262 -3.52 -28.19 13.24
N SER A 263 -2.99 -27.52 14.26
CA SER A 263 -3.70 -27.24 15.53
C SER A 263 -4.57 -26.00 15.42
N LYS A 264 -5.89 -26.13 15.47
CA LYS A 264 -6.85 -25.02 15.37
C LYS A 264 -6.71 -24.01 16.49
N GLY A 265 -6.42 -24.44 17.71
CA GLY A 265 -6.20 -23.56 18.87
C GLY A 265 -4.94 -22.72 18.72
N LEU A 266 -3.83 -23.33 18.28
CA LEU A 266 -2.59 -22.63 18.04
C LEU A 266 -2.70 -21.67 16.84
N PHE A 267 -3.44 -22.05 15.81
CA PHE A 267 -3.74 -21.19 14.67
C PHE A 267 -4.52 -19.94 15.09
N ALA A 268 -5.59 -20.10 15.88
CA ALA A 268 -6.35 -18.98 16.43
C ALA A 268 -5.47 -18.05 17.26
N LEU A 269 -4.63 -18.61 18.15
CA LEU A 269 -3.73 -17.83 18.98
C LEU A 269 -2.70 -17.04 18.14
N ALA A 270 -2.09 -17.70 17.14
CA ALA A 270 -1.12 -17.06 16.24
C ALA A 270 -1.77 -15.90 15.48
N VAL A 271 -2.97 -16.08 14.92
CA VAL A 271 -3.71 -15.03 14.22
C VAL A 271 -4.08 -13.88 15.14
N ILE A 272 -4.59 -14.14 16.35
CA ILE A 272 -4.98 -13.08 17.31
C ILE A 272 -3.78 -12.21 17.68
N LEU A 273 -2.64 -12.82 18.01
CA LEU A 273 -1.45 -12.08 18.46
C LEU A 273 -0.75 -11.37 17.28
N ASP A 274 -0.76 -11.96 16.10
CA ASP A 274 -0.25 -11.31 14.89
C ASP A 274 -1.12 -10.12 14.50
N ASP A 275 -2.43 -10.26 14.48
CA ASP A 275 -3.37 -9.18 14.19
C ASP A 275 -3.28 -8.03 15.23
N LEU A 276 -3.04 -8.34 16.50
CA LEU A 276 -2.77 -7.33 17.52
C LEU A 276 -1.54 -6.51 17.17
N ALA A 277 -0.43 -7.17 16.89
CA ALA A 277 0.82 -6.51 16.55
C ALA A 277 0.71 -5.71 15.25
N ALA A 278 0.13 -6.32 14.20
CA ALA A 278 -0.08 -5.71 12.90
C ALA A 278 -1.04 -4.50 12.95
N ALA A 279 -2.12 -4.58 13.74
CA ALA A 279 -3.06 -3.48 13.91
C ALA A 279 -2.40 -2.26 14.56
N PHE A 280 -1.64 -2.46 15.64
CA PHE A 280 -0.89 -1.40 16.30
C PHE A 280 0.17 -0.79 15.40
N ALA A 281 0.91 -1.64 14.69
CA ALA A 281 1.92 -1.24 13.74
C ALA A 281 1.33 -0.40 12.59
N THR A 282 0.24 -0.86 11.99
CA THR A 282 -0.38 -0.18 10.85
C THR A 282 -0.96 1.18 11.25
N VAL A 283 -1.65 1.29 12.39
CA VAL A 283 -2.18 2.57 12.88
C VAL A 283 -1.06 3.57 13.16
N ALA A 284 -0.03 3.14 13.89
CA ALA A 284 1.11 4.00 14.20
C ALA A 284 1.88 4.40 12.94
N PHE A 285 2.02 3.49 11.97
CA PHE A 285 2.68 3.74 10.69
C PHE A 285 1.92 4.75 9.83
N VAL A 286 0.59 4.59 9.67
CA VAL A 286 -0.23 5.55 8.91
C VAL A 286 -0.19 6.93 9.56
N ALA A 287 -0.31 7.00 10.90
CA ALA A 287 -0.18 8.26 11.63
C ALA A 287 1.21 8.90 11.48
N PHE A 288 2.28 8.09 11.48
CA PHE A 288 3.65 8.56 11.25
C PHE A 288 3.82 9.16 9.86
N ILE A 289 3.34 8.48 8.81
CA ILE A 289 3.38 9.01 7.43
C ILE A 289 2.58 10.31 7.33
N SER A 290 1.38 10.37 7.92
CA SER A 290 0.57 11.59 7.92
C SER A 290 1.30 12.79 8.55
N LEU A 291 2.01 12.57 9.67
CA LEU A 291 2.83 13.62 10.30
C LEU A 291 3.99 14.10 9.42
N LEU A 292 4.58 13.22 8.61
CA LEU A 292 5.65 13.58 7.69
C LEU A 292 5.15 14.45 6.53
N VAL A 293 3.96 14.14 6.02
CA VAL A 293 3.34 14.89 4.92
C VAL A 293 2.88 16.28 5.35
N ASP A 294 2.35 16.42 6.57
CA ASP A 294 1.82 17.69 7.06
C ASP A 294 2.92 18.71 7.44
N ARG A 295 4.16 18.25 7.64
CA ARG A 295 5.33 19.09 7.89
C ARG A 295 6.12 19.47 6.64
N SER A 296 5.76 18.91 5.49
CA SER A 296 6.36 19.20 4.18
C SER A 296 5.55 20.23 3.39
#